data_c5b1fc9a445a3ce757e113d1962d57e2
#
_entry.id   c5b1fc9a445a3ce757e113d1962d57e2
#
_cell.length_a   1.000
_cell.length_b   1.000
_cell.length_c   1.000
_cell.angle_alpha   90.00
_cell.angle_beta   90.00
_cell.angle_gamma   90.00
#
_symmetry.space_group_name_H-M   'P 1'
#
loop_
_entity.id
_entity.type
_entity.pdbx_description
1 polymer ?
#
loop_
_entity_poly.entity_id
_entity_poly.type
_entity_poly.pdbx_seq_one_letter_code
_entity_poly.pdbx_strand_id
1 'polypeptide(L)'
;MVAVGAVTYPYLFDLLSAVAYGFLLPAIAVLHVRHAAVRQSGAILGTISGAAVATVGLAGSANIDVRPASLFVLGMWWWTIGKMWFQTGVMPRAFGRITAALGLAAFALVPLEAFSSSFTAVMPRPVADALAQPYFSAAHLVLGGWLIALAWIFFRDRARAVAG
;
A
#
# COMPACT_ATOMS: atom_id res chain seq x y z
N MET A 1 23.99 28.36 6.03
CA MET A 1 23.44 27.78 4.75
C MET A 1 23.10 26.30 4.81
N VAL A 2 23.21 25.62 5.96
CA VAL A 2 22.90 24.17 6.09
C VAL A 2 21.44 23.91 6.47
N ALA A 3 20.72 24.93 6.96
CA ALA A 3 19.33 24.76 7.44
C ALA A 3 18.26 24.65 6.32
N VAL A 4 18.52 25.15 5.13
CA VAL A 4 17.52 25.16 4.04
C VAL A 4 17.31 23.77 3.43
N GLY A 5 18.35 22.94 3.37
CA GLY A 5 18.24 21.57 2.84
C GLY A 5 17.52 20.58 3.76
N ALA A 6 17.64 20.78 5.08
CA ALA A 6 17.03 19.86 6.05
C ALA A 6 15.52 20.07 6.23
N VAL A 7 15.00 21.24 5.89
CA VAL A 7 13.58 21.58 6.02
C VAL A 7 12.78 21.18 4.77
N THR A 8 13.42 21.13 3.61
CA THR A 8 12.75 20.86 2.33
C THR A 8 12.48 19.38 2.11
N TYR A 9 13.31 18.49 2.67
CA TYR A 9 13.23 17.04 2.43
C TYR A 9 11.99 16.37 3.05
N PRO A 10 11.64 16.64 4.32
CA PRO A 10 10.42 16.08 4.91
C PRO A 10 9.15 16.53 4.16
N TYR A 11 9.04 17.83 3.86
CA TYR A 11 7.85 18.35 3.15
C TYR A 11 7.68 17.78 1.74
N LEU A 12 8.77 17.56 1.01
CA LEU A 12 8.68 16.92 -0.31
C LEU A 12 8.20 15.48 -0.20
N PHE A 13 8.67 14.74 0.80
CA PHE A 13 8.24 13.36 1.04
C PHE A 13 6.75 13.31 1.41
N ASP A 14 6.30 14.17 2.31
CA ASP A 14 4.90 14.25 2.72
C ASP A 14 3.99 14.62 1.55
N LEU A 15 4.40 15.59 0.73
CA LEU A 15 3.68 15.98 -0.49
C LEU A 15 3.59 14.82 -1.47
N LEU A 16 4.70 14.14 -1.75
CA LEU A 16 4.73 13.00 -2.68
C LEU A 16 3.88 11.84 -2.16
N SER A 17 3.90 11.60 -0.85
CA SER A 17 3.07 10.59 -0.20
C SER A 17 1.59 10.94 -0.32
N ALA A 18 1.20 12.20 -0.03
CA ALA A 18 -0.17 12.66 -0.18
C ALA A 18 -0.67 12.52 -1.61
N VAL A 19 0.15 12.89 -2.59
CA VAL A 19 -0.17 12.73 -4.02
C VAL A 19 -0.32 11.25 -4.38
N ALA A 20 0.59 10.38 -3.95
CA ALA A 20 0.53 8.95 -4.21
C ALA A 20 -0.73 8.29 -3.65
N TYR A 21 -1.07 8.57 -2.39
CA TYR A 21 -2.29 8.06 -1.75
C TYR A 21 -3.57 8.67 -2.34
N GLY A 22 -3.53 9.95 -2.76
CA GLY A 22 -4.64 10.58 -3.48
C GLY A 22 -4.93 9.90 -4.82
N PHE A 23 -3.90 9.52 -5.57
CA PHE A 23 -4.05 8.78 -6.83
C PHE A 23 -4.50 7.33 -6.64
N LEU A 24 -4.43 6.77 -5.44
CA LEU A 24 -5.04 5.46 -5.15
C LEU A 24 -6.57 5.49 -5.30
N LEU A 25 -7.25 6.59 -4.99
CA LEU A 25 -8.71 6.68 -5.04
C LEU A 25 -9.27 6.39 -6.45
N PRO A 26 -8.83 7.04 -7.53
CA PRO A 26 -9.28 6.68 -8.86
C PRO A 26 -8.88 5.26 -9.28
N ALA A 27 -7.73 4.75 -8.85
CA ALA A 27 -7.34 3.37 -9.11
C ALA A 27 -8.29 2.37 -8.42
N ILE A 28 -8.70 2.63 -7.19
CA ILE A 28 -9.68 1.83 -6.43
C ILE A 28 -11.05 1.86 -7.13
N ALA A 29 -11.49 3.01 -7.64
CA ALA A 29 -12.73 3.14 -8.38
C ALA A 29 -12.73 2.31 -9.68
N VAL A 30 -11.64 2.36 -10.45
CA VAL A 30 -11.47 1.53 -11.65
C VAL A 30 -11.47 0.04 -11.30
N LEU A 31 -10.77 -0.34 -10.23
CA LEU A 31 -10.78 -1.72 -9.74
C LEU A 31 -12.19 -2.16 -9.32
N HIS A 32 -12.95 -1.30 -8.64
CA HIS A 32 -14.33 -1.60 -8.26
C HIS A 32 -15.20 -1.93 -9.47
N VAL A 33 -15.25 -1.04 -10.45
CA VAL A 33 -16.05 -1.24 -11.68
C VAL A 33 -15.67 -2.54 -12.40
N ARG A 34 -14.36 -2.80 -12.51
CA ARG A 34 -13.85 -3.99 -13.20
C ARG A 34 -14.23 -5.30 -12.48
N HIS A 35 -14.34 -5.28 -11.16
CA HIS A 35 -14.57 -6.48 -10.35
C HIS A 35 -16.04 -6.69 -9.97
N ALA A 36 -16.85 -5.63 -9.95
CA ALA A 36 -18.25 -5.70 -9.55
C ALA A 36 -19.06 -6.66 -10.43
N ALA A 37 -18.76 -6.70 -11.73
CA ALA A 37 -19.40 -7.61 -12.69
C ALA A 37 -19.08 -9.10 -12.45
N VAL A 38 -17.94 -9.40 -11.81
CA VAL A 38 -17.48 -10.79 -11.59
C VAL A 38 -17.78 -11.27 -10.17
N ARG A 39 -17.56 -10.40 -9.17
CA ARG A 39 -17.77 -10.72 -7.77
C ARG A 39 -18.06 -9.45 -6.97
N GLN A 40 -19.32 -9.08 -6.87
CA GLN A 40 -19.76 -7.83 -6.23
C GLN A 40 -19.29 -7.69 -4.77
N SER A 41 -19.44 -8.74 -3.95
CA SER A 41 -19.01 -8.71 -2.55
C SER A 41 -17.51 -8.49 -2.40
N GLY A 42 -16.70 -9.10 -3.26
CA GLY A 42 -15.26 -8.90 -3.29
C GLY A 42 -14.87 -7.50 -3.75
N ALA A 43 -15.59 -6.94 -4.73
CA ALA A 43 -15.39 -5.58 -5.21
C ALA A 43 -15.70 -4.54 -4.12
N ILE A 44 -16.82 -4.71 -3.41
CA ILE A 44 -17.19 -3.83 -2.28
C ILE A 44 -16.13 -3.88 -1.18
N LEU A 45 -15.74 -5.08 -0.74
CA LEU A 45 -14.75 -5.24 0.32
C LEU A 45 -13.38 -4.69 -0.09
N GLY A 46 -12.96 -4.93 -1.35
CA GLY A 46 -11.74 -4.34 -1.91
C GLY A 46 -11.78 -2.82 -1.98
N THR A 47 -12.95 -2.24 -2.28
CA THR A 47 -13.13 -0.78 -2.31
C THR A 47 -13.07 -0.17 -0.93
N ILE A 48 -13.76 -0.76 0.05
CA ILE A 48 -13.77 -0.26 1.44
C ILE A 48 -12.36 -0.33 2.04
N SER A 49 -11.70 -1.48 1.90
CA SER A 49 -10.33 -1.64 2.43
C SER A 49 -9.32 -0.76 1.69
N GLY A 50 -9.48 -0.56 0.37
CA GLY A 50 -8.64 0.35 -0.40
C GLY A 50 -8.84 1.81 -0.03
N ALA A 51 -10.09 2.24 0.18
CA ALA A 51 -10.38 3.59 0.68
C ALA A 51 -9.77 3.81 2.07
N ALA A 52 -9.82 2.80 2.95
CA ALA A 52 -9.14 2.86 4.25
C ALA A 52 -7.62 3.04 4.09
N VAL A 53 -6.97 2.34 3.15
CA VAL A 53 -5.52 2.54 2.85
C VAL A 53 -5.25 3.98 2.43
N ALA A 54 -6.04 4.52 1.49
CA ALA A 54 -5.86 5.90 1.02
C ALA A 54 -6.05 6.90 2.16
N THR A 55 -7.08 6.72 3.00
CA THR A 55 -7.37 7.60 4.14
C THR A 55 -6.25 7.58 5.18
N VAL A 56 -5.81 6.38 5.58
CA VAL A 56 -4.73 6.24 6.57
C VAL A 56 -3.41 6.74 6.01
N GLY A 57 -3.12 6.51 4.72
CA GLY A 57 -1.93 7.05 4.07
C GLY A 57 -1.93 8.57 4.00
N LEU A 58 -3.08 9.20 3.71
CA LEU A 58 -3.24 10.65 3.74
C LEU A 58 -3.09 11.21 5.16
N ALA A 59 -3.63 10.52 6.17
CA ALA A 59 -3.45 10.91 7.57
C ALA A 59 -1.97 10.84 8.00
N GLY A 60 -1.24 9.81 7.55
CA GLY A 60 0.20 9.68 7.78
C GLY A 60 1.01 10.82 7.18
N SER A 61 0.61 11.34 6.00
CA SER A 61 1.27 12.50 5.37
C SER A 61 1.05 13.81 6.14
N ALA A 62 0.08 13.86 7.07
CA ALA A 62 -0.15 14.96 7.98
C ALA A 62 0.59 14.81 9.34
N ASN A 63 1.67 14.02 9.39
CA ASN A 63 2.48 13.73 10.58
C ASN A 63 1.71 13.04 11.74
N ILE A 64 0.64 12.32 11.43
CA ILE A 64 -0.04 11.47 12.39
C ILE A 64 0.62 10.09 12.37
N ASP A 65 1.08 9.60 13.51
CA ASP A 65 1.67 8.25 13.60
C ASP A 65 0.58 7.17 13.49
N VAL A 66 0.40 6.68 12.27
CA VAL A 66 -0.60 5.65 11.92
C VAL A 66 0.07 4.37 11.37
N ARG A 67 1.37 4.18 11.60
CA ARG A 67 2.15 3.09 10.99
C ARG A 67 1.57 1.70 11.19
N PRO A 68 1.20 1.24 12.40
CA PRO A 68 0.58 -0.07 12.57
C PRO A 68 -0.77 -0.18 11.86
N ALA A 69 -1.59 0.89 11.90
CA ALA A 69 -2.86 0.94 11.20
C ALA A 69 -2.67 0.91 9.68
N SER A 70 -1.66 1.59 9.15
CA SER A 70 -1.30 1.56 7.72
C SER A 70 -0.97 0.15 7.24
N LEU A 71 -0.13 -0.58 7.97
CA LEU A 71 0.21 -1.96 7.65
C LEU A 71 -1.01 -2.88 7.73
N PHE A 72 -1.86 -2.69 8.72
CA PHE A 72 -3.07 -3.50 8.88
C PHE A 72 -4.05 -3.30 7.72
N VAL A 73 -4.41 -2.05 7.39
CA VAL A 73 -5.36 -1.78 6.30
C VAL A 73 -4.78 -2.14 4.94
N LEU A 74 -3.47 -1.93 4.72
CA LEU A 74 -2.78 -2.35 3.51
C LEU A 74 -2.78 -3.88 3.36
N GLY A 75 -2.51 -4.59 4.46
CA GLY A 75 -2.58 -6.05 4.52
C GLY A 75 -3.97 -6.56 4.17
N MET A 76 -5.01 -5.97 4.77
CA MET A 76 -6.41 -6.30 4.49
C MET A 76 -6.76 -6.07 3.02
N TRP A 77 -6.38 -4.94 2.46
CA TRP A 77 -6.64 -4.61 1.07
C TRP A 77 -5.95 -5.59 0.11
N TRP A 78 -4.64 -5.77 0.25
CA TRP A 78 -3.87 -6.67 -0.61
C TRP A 78 -4.31 -8.13 -0.47
N TRP A 79 -4.61 -8.59 0.74
CA TRP A 79 -5.16 -9.94 0.95
C TRP A 79 -6.50 -10.11 0.23
N THR A 80 -7.40 -9.16 0.39
CA THR A 80 -8.75 -9.21 -0.19
C THR A 80 -8.72 -9.22 -1.71
N ILE A 81 -8.05 -8.22 -2.32
CA ILE A 81 -8.00 -8.12 -3.78
C ILE A 81 -7.15 -9.22 -4.40
N GLY A 82 -6.03 -9.56 -3.78
CA GLY A 82 -5.13 -10.62 -4.26
C GLY A 82 -5.82 -11.98 -4.28
N LYS A 83 -6.54 -12.34 -3.21
CA LYS A 83 -7.35 -13.56 -3.15
C LYS A 83 -8.45 -13.56 -4.22
N MET A 84 -9.14 -12.44 -4.40
CA MET A 84 -10.15 -12.28 -5.42
C MET A 84 -9.56 -12.47 -6.83
N TRP A 85 -8.44 -11.84 -7.15
CA TRP A 85 -7.77 -11.95 -8.44
C TRP A 85 -7.31 -13.37 -8.73
N PHE A 86 -6.74 -14.04 -7.74
CA PHE A 86 -6.33 -15.43 -7.86
C PHE A 86 -7.52 -16.36 -8.12
N GLN A 87 -8.66 -16.14 -7.44
CA GLN A 87 -9.85 -16.98 -7.57
C GLN A 87 -10.62 -16.72 -8.86
N THR A 88 -10.76 -15.47 -9.28
CA THR A 88 -11.60 -15.08 -10.41
C THR A 88 -10.87 -15.01 -11.74
N GLY A 89 -9.54 -14.84 -11.72
CA GLY A 89 -8.75 -14.64 -12.93
C GLY A 89 -8.98 -13.30 -13.64
N VAL A 90 -9.68 -12.34 -13.03
CA VAL A 90 -9.88 -10.98 -13.58
C VAL A 90 -8.55 -10.25 -13.77
N MET A 91 -7.57 -10.58 -12.96
CA MET A 91 -6.17 -10.18 -13.10
C MET A 91 -5.30 -11.42 -13.24
N PRO A 92 -4.07 -11.32 -13.74
CA PRO A 92 -3.16 -12.45 -13.84
C PRO A 92 -3.05 -13.18 -12.49
N ARG A 93 -3.32 -14.48 -12.47
CA ARG A 93 -3.36 -15.29 -11.24
C ARG A 93 -2.06 -15.20 -10.43
N ALA A 94 -0.91 -15.10 -11.13
CA ALA A 94 0.38 -14.93 -10.48
C ALA A 94 0.45 -13.61 -9.71
N PHE A 95 -0.02 -12.51 -10.32
CA PHE A 95 -0.10 -11.20 -9.67
C PHE A 95 -1.05 -11.23 -8.46
N GLY A 96 -2.19 -11.92 -8.58
CA GLY A 96 -3.11 -12.14 -7.46
C GLY A 96 -2.45 -12.88 -6.28
N ARG A 97 -1.67 -13.94 -6.55
CA ARG A 97 -0.93 -14.67 -5.49
C ARG A 97 0.11 -13.80 -4.82
N ILE A 98 0.90 -13.05 -5.60
CA ILE A 98 1.91 -12.12 -5.07
C ILE A 98 1.24 -11.07 -4.20
N THR A 99 0.15 -10.45 -4.68
CA THR A 99 -0.60 -9.45 -3.91
C THR A 99 -1.15 -10.02 -2.60
N ALA A 100 -1.72 -11.24 -2.62
CA ALA A 100 -2.19 -11.89 -1.40
C ALA A 100 -1.03 -12.20 -0.42
N ALA A 101 0.11 -12.68 -0.93
CA ALA A 101 1.29 -12.94 -0.10
C ALA A 101 1.85 -11.64 0.54
N LEU A 102 1.88 -10.54 -0.20
CA LEU A 102 2.23 -9.22 0.33
C LEU A 102 1.26 -8.78 1.42
N GLY A 103 -0.05 -9.04 1.25
CA GLY A 103 -1.06 -8.78 2.27
C GLY A 103 -0.78 -9.55 3.58
N LEU A 104 -0.47 -10.84 3.49
CA LEU A 104 -0.10 -11.65 4.66
C LEU A 104 1.20 -11.16 5.31
N ALA A 105 2.20 -10.79 4.50
CA ALA A 105 3.44 -10.22 5.02
C ALA A 105 3.20 -8.91 5.77
N ALA A 106 2.35 -8.02 5.24
CA ALA A 106 1.97 -6.80 5.92
C ALA A 106 1.28 -7.08 7.27
N PHE A 107 0.37 -8.05 7.34
CA PHE A 107 -0.22 -8.48 8.62
C PHE A 107 0.81 -9.00 9.62
N ALA A 108 1.78 -9.79 9.17
CA ALA A 108 2.83 -10.31 10.04
C ALA A 108 3.73 -9.20 10.61
N LEU A 109 3.86 -8.07 9.91
CA LEU A 109 4.64 -6.91 10.37
C LEU A 109 3.87 -6.04 11.39
N VAL A 110 2.54 -6.11 11.46
CA VAL A 110 1.73 -5.29 12.39
C VAL A 110 2.16 -5.46 13.85
N PRO A 111 2.31 -6.68 14.41
CA PRO A 111 2.78 -6.85 15.78
C PRO A 111 4.18 -6.29 15.98
N LEU A 112 5.09 -6.49 15.03
CA LEU A 112 6.46 -5.97 15.11
C LEU A 112 6.45 -4.43 15.18
N GLU A 113 5.63 -3.76 14.37
CA GLU A 113 5.51 -2.32 14.39
C GLU A 113 4.81 -1.81 15.65
N ALA A 114 3.74 -2.48 16.09
CA ALA A 114 3.01 -2.11 17.30
C ALA A 114 3.87 -2.25 18.57
N PHE A 115 4.75 -3.26 18.63
CA PHE A 115 5.66 -3.49 19.75
C PHE A 115 7.02 -2.80 19.57
N SER A 116 7.31 -2.21 18.44
CA SER A 116 8.60 -1.55 18.16
C SER A 116 8.92 -0.48 19.18
N SER A 117 7.93 0.33 19.60
CA SER A 117 8.07 1.35 20.63
C SER A 117 8.44 0.75 22.01
N SER A 118 7.93 -0.42 22.34
CA SER A 118 8.25 -1.13 23.57
C SER A 118 9.64 -1.76 23.51
N PHE A 119 10.04 -2.30 22.36
CA PHE A 119 11.39 -2.82 22.13
C PHE A 119 12.44 -1.72 22.08
N THR A 120 12.13 -0.56 21.46
CA THR A 120 13.04 0.57 21.41
C THR A 120 13.29 1.22 22.75
N ALA A 121 12.35 1.10 23.71
CA ALA A 121 12.55 1.57 25.08
C ALA A 121 13.61 0.73 25.85
N VAL A 122 13.86 -0.51 25.43
CA VAL A 122 14.81 -1.44 26.06
C VAL A 122 16.11 -1.57 25.26
N MET A 123 16.11 -1.20 23.96
CA MET A 123 17.28 -1.27 23.10
C MET A 123 18.12 0.02 23.11
N PRO A 124 19.45 -0.07 22.89
CA PRO A 124 20.25 1.11 22.63
C PRO A 124 19.72 1.89 21.43
N ARG A 125 19.57 3.21 21.55
CA ARG A 125 19.01 4.09 20.50
C ARG A 125 19.53 3.83 19.08
N PRO A 126 20.84 3.64 18.81
CA PRO A 126 21.32 3.42 17.45
C PRO A 126 20.82 2.11 16.82
N VAL A 127 20.52 1.09 17.63
CA VAL A 127 19.94 -0.18 17.15
C VAL A 127 18.45 -0.01 16.86
N ALA A 128 17.75 0.74 17.71
CA ALA A 128 16.33 1.05 17.54
C ALA A 128 16.11 1.88 16.28
N ASP A 129 16.92 2.93 16.04
CA ASP A 129 16.84 3.78 14.86
C ASP A 129 17.19 3.01 13.58
N ALA A 130 18.17 2.12 13.63
CA ALA A 130 18.55 1.26 12.50
C ALA A 130 17.44 0.25 12.13
N LEU A 131 16.61 -0.18 13.07
CA LEU A 131 15.51 -1.10 12.82
C LEU A 131 14.21 -0.38 12.40
N ALA A 132 13.95 0.82 12.89
CA ALA A 132 12.70 1.54 12.64
C ALA A 132 12.61 2.11 11.20
N GLN A 133 13.71 2.63 10.65
CA GLN A 133 13.70 3.27 9.33
C GLN A 133 13.55 2.33 8.11
N PRO A 134 14.17 1.14 8.07
CA PRO A 134 14.13 0.27 6.88
C PRO A 134 12.74 -0.25 6.53
N TYR A 135 11.90 -0.54 7.53
CA TYR A 135 10.58 -1.15 7.31
C TYR A 135 9.62 -0.21 6.59
N PHE A 136 9.59 1.04 7.00
CA PHE A 136 8.70 2.03 6.39
C PHE A 136 9.12 2.33 4.94
N SER A 137 10.41 2.50 4.71
CA SER A 137 10.97 2.71 3.36
C SER A 137 10.73 1.50 2.45
N ALA A 138 10.91 0.28 2.96
CA ALA A 138 10.66 -0.95 2.23
C ALA A 138 9.18 -1.11 1.85
N ALA A 139 8.25 -0.82 2.76
CA ALA A 139 6.81 -0.89 2.50
C ALA A 139 6.40 0.08 1.39
N HIS A 140 6.94 1.31 1.36
CA HIS A 140 6.66 2.28 0.30
C HIS A 140 7.25 1.87 -1.05
N LEU A 141 8.47 1.30 -1.07
CA LEU A 141 9.07 0.77 -2.29
C LEU A 141 8.25 -0.41 -2.86
N VAL A 142 7.80 -1.30 -1.99
CA VAL A 142 6.94 -2.43 -2.39
C VAL A 142 5.60 -1.93 -2.92
N LEU A 143 4.97 -0.96 -2.24
CA LEU A 143 3.72 -0.35 -2.71
C LEU A 143 3.93 0.36 -4.05
N GLY A 144 4.98 1.13 -4.21
CA GLY A 144 5.31 1.80 -5.47
C GLY A 144 5.54 0.81 -6.61
N GLY A 145 6.34 -0.22 -6.40
CA GLY A 145 6.57 -1.29 -7.37
C GLY A 145 5.29 -2.04 -7.74
N TRP A 146 4.44 -2.31 -6.75
CA TRP A 146 3.14 -2.95 -6.97
C TRP A 146 2.21 -2.06 -7.81
N LEU A 147 2.16 -0.75 -7.57
CA LEU A 147 1.38 0.21 -8.35
C LEU A 147 1.87 0.30 -9.79
N ILE A 148 3.18 0.31 -10.02
CA ILE A 148 3.78 0.29 -11.35
C ILE A 148 3.38 -1.00 -12.09
N ALA A 149 3.47 -2.15 -11.43
CA ALA A 149 3.05 -3.43 -12.01
C ALA A 149 1.56 -3.45 -12.35
N LEU A 150 0.72 -2.90 -11.47
CA LEU A 150 -0.73 -2.77 -11.70
C LEU A 150 -1.02 -1.87 -12.91
N ALA A 151 -0.37 -0.70 -12.99
CA ALA A 151 -0.51 0.23 -14.12
C ALA A 151 -0.07 -0.42 -15.43
N TRP A 152 1.04 -1.17 -15.42
CA TRP A 152 1.51 -1.92 -16.59
C TRP A 152 0.50 -2.96 -17.09
N ILE A 153 -0.12 -3.70 -16.18
CA ILE A 153 -1.15 -4.68 -16.53
C ILE A 153 -2.33 -3.99 -17.20
N PHE A 154 -2.81 -2.87 -16.64
CA PHE A 154 -3.92 -2.12 -17.23
C PHE A 154 -3.57 -1.54 -18.60
N PHE A 155 -2.38 -1.02 -18.77
CA PHE A 155 -1.92 -0.49 -20.05
C PHE A 155 -1.88 -1.59 -21.14
N ARG A 156 -1.33 -2.74 -20.78
CA ARG A 156 -1.26 -3.89 -21.70
C ARG A 156 -2.63 -4.44 -22.09
N ASP A 157 -3.55 -4.50 -21.13
CA ASP A 157 -4.93 -4.97 -21.40
C ASP A 157 -5.66 -4.00 -22.35
N ARG A 158 -5.47 -2.68 -22.16
CA ARG A 158 -6.03 -1.66 -23.06
C ARG A 158 -5.45 -1.77 -24.49
N ALA A 159 -4.15 -1.96 -24.60
CA ALA A 159 -3.52 -2.11 -25.91
C ALA A 159 -4.05 -3.30 -26.69
N ARG A 160 -4.33 -4.41 -26.02
CA ARG A 160 -4.95 -5.61 -26.63
C ARG A 160 -6.40 -5.38 -27.06
N ALA A 161 -7.17 -4.64 -26.26
CA ALA A 161 -8.57 -4.33 -26.60
C ALA A 161 -8.73 -3.38 -27.80
N VAL A 162 -7.70 -2.62 -28.13
CA VAL A 162 -7.70 -1.69 -29.30
C VAL A 162 -7.17 -2.39 -30.57
N ALA A 163 -6.39 -3.46 -30.41
CA ALA A 163 -5.78 -4.19 -31.53
C ALA A 163 -6.63 -5.34 -32.08
N GLY A 164 -7.71 -5.75 -31.40
CA GLY A 164 -8.65 -6.79 -31.82
C GLY A 164 -10.02 -6.23 -32.15
#